data_e12ea9a69dd3012a02a3eb95872d0980
#
_entry.id   e12ea9a69dd3012a02a3eb95872d0980
#
_cell.length_a   1.000
_cell.length_b   1.000
_cell.length_c   1.000
_cell.angle_alpha   90.00
_cell.angle_beta   90.00
_cell.angle_gamma   90.00
#
_symmetry.space_group_name_H-M   'P 1'
#
loop_
_entity.id
_entity.type
_entity.pdbx_description
1 polymer ?
#
loop_
_entity_poly.entity_id
_entity_poly.type
_entity_poly.pdbx_seq_one_letter_code
_entity_poly.pdbx_strand_id
1 'polypeptide(L)'
;LDIEMMVELGYGSGIENYSRFFADRAPGDTPYTLQDFFPENSLTILDESHVTLPQIQAMYNGDRARKETLVEHGFRLPSAMDNRPLKYDEFFKAQKQIIFTSATPSHRELELTKGVVVEQIIRPTGLLDPEVDIRETRGQIDDLVGEIRYRAKRRERVLVTTLTKRMAEDLTEYLTGLNIQVRYLHSDIATLER
;
A
#
# COMPACT_ATOMS: atom_id res chain seq x y z
N LEU A 1 -7.38 32.61 5.54
CA LEU A 1 -7.85 31.27 5.97
C LEU A 1 -6.70 30.45 6.53
N ASP A 2 -5.64 30.16 5.75
CA ASP A 2 -4.53 29.28 6.20
C ASP A 2 -3.73 29.93 7.34
N ILE A 3 -3.46 31.24 7.26
CA ILE A 3 -2.78 32.00 8.33
C ILE A 3 -3.64 32.02 9.60
N GLU A 4 -4.93 32.22 9.49
CA GLU A 4 -5.86 32.17 10.62
C GLU A 4 -5.87 30.79 11.27
N MET A 5 -5.95 29.74 10.48
CA MET A 5 -5.85 28.35 10.97
C MET A 5 -4.52 28.10 11.70
N MET A 6 -3.40 28.60 11.17
CA MET A 6 -2.09 28.45 11.81
C MET A 6 -2.02 29.19 13.14
N VAL A 7 -2.64 30.36 13.23
CA VAL A 7 -2.65 31.19 14.48
C VAL A 7 -3.57 30.55 15.52
N GLU A 8 -4.76 30.09 15.13
CA GLU A 8 -5.77 29.59 16.06
C GLU A 8 -5.54 28.12 16.46
N LEU A 9 -5.14 27.27 15.51
CA LEU A 9 -5.03 25.80 15.69
C LEU A 9 -3.59 25.30 15.74
N GLY A 10 -2.61 26.16 15.40
CA GLY A 10 -1.22 25.74 15.24
C GLY A 10 -0.96 24.81 14.03
N TYR A 11 -1.92 24.70 13.13
CA TYR A 11 -1.89 23.81 11.98
C TYR A 11 -2.54 24.45 10.75
N GLY A 12 -2.02 24.12 9.57
CA GLY A 12 -2.60 24.48 8.28
C GLY A 12 -2.49 23.31 7.29
N SER A 13 -3.50 23.13 6.45
CA SER A 13 -3.52 22.04 5.46
C SER A 13 -2.32 22.13 4.52
N GLY A 14 -1.53 21.05 4.42
CA GLY A 14 -0.35 20.99 3.56
C GLY A 14 0.94 21.58 4.16
N ILE A 15 0.91 22.06 5.41
CA ILE A 15 2.10 22.62 6.09
C ILE A 15 3.24 21.62 6.18
N GLU A 16 2.93 20.32 6.22
CA GLU A 16 3.91 19.24 6.23
C GLU A 16 4.84 19.26 5.00
N ASN A 17 4.39 19.83 3.89
CA ASN A 17 5.23 20.03 2.71
C ASN A 17 6.42 20.96 2.97
N TYR A 18 6.36 21.75 4.05
CA TYR A 18 7.38 22.72 4.43
C TYR A 18 8.08 22.35 5.74
N SER A 19 8.02 21.08 6.13
CA SER A 19 8.60 20.53 7.36
C SER A 19 10.09 20.82 7.53
N ARG A 20 10.82 21.07 6.45
CA ARG A 20 12.23 21.48 6.49
C ARG A 20 12.46 22.70 7.39
N PHE A 21 11.61 23.70 7.29
CA PHE A 21 11.76 24.94 8.06
C PHE A 21 11.47 24.75 9.55
N PHE A 22 10.57 23.82 9.89
CA PHE A 22 10.28 23.51 11.30
C PHE A 22 11.34 22.61 11.94
N ALA A 23 12.07 21.87 11.14
CA ALA A 23 13.11 20.95 11.59
C ALA A 23 14.53 21.52 11.46
N ASP A 24 14.66 22.78 11.07
CA ASP A 24 15.93 23.49 10.84
C ASP A 24 16.93 22.70 9.97
N ARG A 25 16.42 22.13 8.87
CA ARG A 25 17.19 21.34 7.90
C ARG A 25 17.62 22.17 6.70
N ALA A 26 18.81 21.89 6.18
CA ALA A 26 19.25 22.46 4.91
C ALA A 26 18.49 21.86 3.70
N PRO A 27 18.48 22.57 2.55
CA PRO A 27 17.94 22.02 1.31
C PRO A 27 18.62 20.69 0.93
N GLY A 28 17.81 19.66 0.64
CA GLY A 28 18.30 18.34 0.25
C GLY A 28 18.64 17.38 1.39
N ASP A 29 18.65 17.84 2.64
CA ASP A 29 18.88 16.97 3.79
C ASP A 29 17.85 15.85 3.90
N THR A 30 18.27 14.76 4.52
CA THR A 30 17.38 13.63 4.81
C THR A 30 16.27 14.06 5.75
N PRO A 31 14.97 13.84 5.39
CA PRO A 31 13.88 14.20 6.28
C PRO A 31 13.82 13.28 7.50
N TYR A 32 13.35 13.81 8.61
CA TYR A 32 12.99 13.00 9.78
C TYR A 32 11.78 12.13 9.46
N THR A 33 11.81 10.92 9.95
CA THR A 33 10.78 9.90 9.78
C THR A 33 10.40 9.27 11.11
N LEU A 34 9.35 8.47 11.13
CA LEU A 34 8.98 7.71 12.33
C LEU A 34 10.12 6.81 12.82
N GLN A 35 10.99 6.35 11.93
CA GLN A 35 12.12 5.49 12.25
C GLN A 35 13.17 6.16 13.13
N ASP A 36 13.29 7.49 13.06
CA ASP A 36 14.21 8.26 13.90
C ASP A 36 13.85 8.23 15.38
N PHE A 37 12.61 7.85 15.71
CA PHE A 37 12.13 7.69 17.08
C PHE A 37 12.30 6.26 17.62
N PHE A 38 12.79 5.33 16.81
CA PHE A 38 12.99 3.95 17.26
C PHE A 38 14.28 3.82 18.09
N PRO A 39 14.27 2.97 19.11
CA PRO A 39 15.48 2.68 19.89
C PRO A 39 16.61 2.15 19.00
N GLU A 40 17.86 2.38 19.42
CA GLU A 40 19.05 1.93 18.68
C GLU A 40 19.09 0.41 18.47
N ASN A 41 18.50 -0.37 19.37
CA ASN A 41 18.42 -1.83 19.28
C ASN A 41 17.13 -2.35 18.64
N SER A 42 16.41 -1.50 17.91
CA SER A 42 15.17 -1.89 17.22
C SER A 42 15.42 -2.93 16.13
N LEU A 43 14.46 -3.84 15.99
CA LEU A 43 14.39 -4.83 14.92
C LEU A 43 13.28 -4.41 13.93
N THR A 44 13.64 -4.27 12.67
CA THR A 44 12.68 -3.99 11.60
C THR A 44 12.32 -5.27 10.88
N ILE A 45 11.03 -5.55 10.76
CA ILE A 45 10.52 -6.70 10.00
C ILE A 45 9.84 -6.14 8.75
N LEU A 46 10.35 -6.48 7.58
CA LEU A 46 9.75 -6.13 6.30
C LEU A 46 8.88 -7.28 5.81
N ASP A 47 7.58 -7.10 6.02
CA ASP A 47 6.58 -8.06 5.56
C ASP A 47 6.33 -7.93 4.06
N GLU A 48 6.05 -9.07 3.40
CA GLU A 48 5.95 -9.17 1.94
C GLU A 48 7.09 -8.45 1.23
N SER A 49 8.32 -8.74 1.67
CA SER A 49 9.52 -8.00 1.29
C SER A 49 9.76 -7.96 -0.22
N HIS A 50 9.35 -9.00 -0.96
CA HIS A 50 9.41 -9.05 -2.42
C HIS A 50 8.60 -7.93 -3.11
N VAL A 51 7.59 -7.37 -2.44
CA VAL A 51 6.80 -6.21 -2.89
C VAL A 51 7.29 -4.93 -2.23
N THR A 52 7.60 -4.98 -0.93
CA THR A 52 7.98 -3.80 -0.13
C THR A 52 9.30 -3.19 -0.58
N LEU A 53 10.32 -4.00 -0.90
CA LEU A 53 11.62 -3.49 -1.34
C LEU A 53 11.55 -2.70 -2.66
N PRO A 54 10.88 -3.19 -3.72
CA PRO A 54 10.66 -2.39 -4.92
C PRO A 54 9.88 -1.10 -4.66
N GLN A 55 8.89 -1.11 -3.76
CA GLN A 55 8.15 0.09 -3.39
C GLN A 55 9.05 1.13 -2.71
N ILE A 56 9.85 0.74 -1.73
CA ILE A 56 10.82 1.64 -1.07
C ILE A 56 11.75 2.27 -2.10
N GLN A 57 12.22 1.49 -3.08
CA GLN A 57 13.08 2.00 -4.14
C GLN A 57 12.37 3.01 -5.05
N ALA A 58 11.10 2.80 -5.36
CA ALA A 58 10.35 3.63 -6.30
C ALA A 58 9.79 4.91 -5.65
N MET A 59 9.52 4.91 -4.34
CA MET A 59 8.82 6.00 -3.63
C MET A 59 9.46 7.37 -3.84
N TYR A 60 10.77 7.46 -3.69
CA TYR A 60 11.49 8.73 -3.84
C TYR A 60 11.33 9.33 -5.24
N ASN A 61 11.56 8.54 -6.27
CA ASN A 61 11.49 9.02 -7.65
C ASN A 61 10.05 9.39 -8.06
N GLY A 62 9.06 8.62 -7.62
CA GLY A 62 7.66 8.90 -7.87
C GLY A 62 7.17 10.20 -7.20
N ASP A 63 7.53 10.41 -5.93
CA ASP A 63 7.21 11.65 -5.22
C ASP A 63 7.92 12.86 -5.84
N ARG A 64 9.18 12.71 -6.17
CA ARG A 64 10.00 13.74 -6.79
C ARG A 64 9.41 14.21 -8.12
N ALA A 65 9.13 13.29 -9.03
CA ALA A 65 8.58 13.63 -10.36
C ALA A 65 7.26 14.40 -10.24
N ARG A 66 6.37 13.97 -9.34
CA ARG A 66 5.11 14.68 -9.07
C ARG A 66 5.35 16.09 -8.55
N LYS A 67 6.25 16.27 -7.60
CA LYS A 67 6.54 17.57 -6.99
C LYS A 67 7.27 18.52 -7.93
N GLU A 68 8.19 18.03 -8.74
CA GLU A 68 8.84 18.82 -9.79
C GLU A 68 7.79 19.48 -10.69
N THR A 69 6.81 18.74 -11.18
CA THR A 69 5.70 19.28 -11.96
C THR A 69 4.90 20.33 -11.19
N LEU A 70 4.58 20.09 -9.92
CA LEU A 70 3.82 21.04 -9.10
C LEU A 70 4.59 22.34 -8.82
N VAL A 71 5.90 22.26 -8.65
CA VAL A 71 6.78 23.42 -8.45
C VAL A 71 6.94 24.21 -9.76
N GLU A 72 7.18 23.54 -10.87
CA GLU A 72 7.33 24.13 -12.19
C GLU A 72 6.09 24.96 -12.60
N HIS A 73 4.89 24.46 -12.25
CA HIS A 73 3.63 25.13 -12.54
C HIS A 73 3.14 26.07 -11.42
N GLY A 74 3.94 26.31 -10.39
CA GLY A 74 3.64 27.27 -9.30
C GLY A 74 2.61 26.79 -8.28
N PHE A 75 2.23 25.53 -8.27
CA PHE A 75 1.32 24.96 -7.27
C PHE A 75 1.99 24.65 -5.93
N ARG A 76 3.32 24.58 -5.90
CA ARG A 76 4.12 24.35 -4.70
C ARG A 76 5.39 25.21 -4.72
N LEU A 77 5.90 25.58 -3.54
CA LEU A 77 7.20 26.22 -3.42
C LEU A 77 8.32 25.17 -3.61
N PRO A 78 9.52 25.57 -4.09
CA PRO A 78 10.65 24.68 -4.25
C PRO A 78 10.99 23.85 -3.01
N SER A 79 10.82 24.41 -1.81
CA SER A 79 11.08 23.74 -0.53
C SER A 79 10.16 22.54 -0.24
N ALA A 80 9.05 22.39 -0.96
CA ALA A 80 8.21 21.19 -0.87
C ALA A 80 8.96 19.92 -1.33
N MET A 81 10.02 20.07 -2.14
CA MET A 81 10.88 18.97 -2.57
C MET A 81 11.63 18.31 -1.41
N ASP A 82 11.82 19.01 -0.30
CA ASP A 82 12.56 18.52 0.87
C ASP A 82 11.68 17.72 1.86
N ASN A 83 10.36 17.76 1.71
CA ASN A 83 9.45 16.84 2.37
C ASN A 83 9.21 15.64 1.44
N ARG A 84 10.02 14.63 1.56
CA ARG A 84 10.11 13.50 0.62
C ARG A 84 10.27 12.17 1.34
N PRO A 85 9.91 11.06 0.70
CA PRO A 85 10.30 9.74 1.20
C PRO A 85 11.83 9.61 1.30
N LEU A 86 12.29 8.72 2.15
CA LEU A 86 13.69 8.32 2.19
C LEU A 86 14.09 7.72 0.83
N LYS A 87 15.32 7.98 0.42
CA LYS A 87 15.94 7.20 -0.65
C LYS A 87 16.21 5.78 -0.16
N TYR A 88 16.35 4.85 -1.08
CA TYR A 88 16.62 3.45 -0.76
C TYR A 88 17.83 3.27 0.19
N ASP A 89 18.94 3.93 -0.12
CA ASP A 89 20.14 3.86 0.70
C ASP A 89 19.97 4.53 2.07
N GLU A 90 19.22 5.64 2.14
CA GLU A 90 18.90 6.33 3.39
C GLU A 90 18.07 5.41 4.31
N PHE A 91 17.08 4.70 3.73
CA PHE A 91 16.28 3.74 4.46
C PHE A 91 17.15 2.65 5.09
N PHE A 92 18.01 1.98 4.31
CA PHE A 92 18.86 0.92 4.83
C PHE A 92 19.91 1.42 5.84
N LYS A 93 20.41 2.63 5.64
CA LYS A 93 21.36 3.25 6.60
C LYS A 93 20.73 3.52 7.96
N ALA A 94 19.45 3.82 7.99
CA ALA A 94 18.71 4.03 9.23
C ALA A 94 18.41 2.73 9.99
N GLN A 95 18.39 1.58 9.31
CA GLN A 95 18.09 0.29 9.93
C GLN A 95 19.32 -0.32 10.60
N LYS A 96 19.12 -0.91 11.79
CA LYS A 96 20.19 -1.64 12.50
C LYS A 96 20.10 -3.15 12.24
N GLN A 97 18.91 -3.70 12.34
CA GLN A 97 18.64 -5.12 12.11
C GLN A 97 17.36 -5.24 11.28
N ILE A 98 17.40 -6.09 10.25
CA ILE A 98 16.25 -6.29 9.37
C ILE A 98 16.00 -7.79 9.21
N ILE A 99 14.73 -8.18 9.30
CA ILE A 99 14.23 -9.48 8.86
C ILE A 99 13.31 -9.25 7.66
N PHE A 100 13.55 -9.98 6.59
CA PHE A 100 12.67 -10.03 5.44
C PHE A 100 11.74 -11.23 5.57
N THR A 101 10.41 -11.01 5.47
CA THR A 101 9.42 -12.10 5.45
C THR A 101 8.73 -12.12 4.09
N SER A 102 8.65 -13.28 3.48
CA SER A 102 8.01 -13.46 2.17
C SER A 102 7.73 -14.93 1.91
N ALA A 103 6.57 -15.22 1.29
CA ALA A 103 6.30 -16.55 0.75
C ALA A 103 7.08 -16.82 -0.54
N THR A 104 7.46 -15.76 -1.26
CA THR A 104 8.13 -15.80 -2.56
C THR A 104 9.27 -14.78 -2.60
N PRO A 105 10.37 -14.97 -1.82
CA PRO A 105 11.48 -14.03 -1.80
C PRO A 105 12.07 -13.85 -3.19
N SER A 106 12.42 -12.62 -3.53
CA SER A 106 13.04 -12.27 -4.80
C SER A 106 14.58 -12.40 -4.72
N HIS A 107 15.23 -12.27 -5.86
CA HIS A 107 16.70 -12.31 -5.94
C HIS A 107 17.35 -11.22 -5.05
N ARG A 108 16.66 -10.08 -4.87
CA ARG A 108 17.17 -8.96 -4.08
C ARG A 108 17.28 -9.30 -2.58
N GLU A 109 16.27 -9.97 -1.99
CA GLU A 109 16.36 -10.42 -0.60
C GLU A 109 17.49 -11.42 -0.42
N LEU A 110 17.65 -12.35 -1.37
CA LEU A 110 18.71 -13.34 -1.34
C LEU A 110 20.10 -12.70 -1.43
N GLU A 111 20.28 -11.65 -2.23
CA GLU A 111 21.51 -10.87 -2.27
C GLU A 111 21.80 -10.17 -0.93
N LEU A 112 20.79 -9.49 -0.36
CA LEU A 112 20.92 -8.75 0.91
C LEU A 112 21.25 -9.68 2.08
N THR A 113 20.69 -10.88 2.10
CA THR A 113 20.91 -11.89 3.15
C THR A 113 22.10 -12.81 2.85
N LYS A 114 22.80 -12.60 1.71
CA LYS A 114 23.88 -13.48 1.24
C LYS A 114 23.46 -14.95 1.12
N GLY A 115 22.22 -15.18 0.74
CA GLY A 115 21.62 -16.48 0.59
C GLY A 115 21.17 -17.16 1.90
N VAL A 116 21.25 -16.49 3.03
CA VAL A 116 20.74 -17.04 4.30
C VAL A 116 19.24 -16.96 4.31
N VAL A 117 18.59 -18.11 4.38
CA VAL A 117 17.12 -18.24 4.40
C VAL A 117 16.71 -19.20 5.52
N VAL A 118 15.67 -18.84 6.25
CA VAL A 118 15.00 -19.72 7.21
C VAL A 118 13.63 -20.05 6.65
N GLU A 119 13.38 -21.32 6.38
CA GLU A 119 12.11 -21.80 5.83
C GLU A 119 11.15 -22.20 6.95
N GLN A 120 9.91 -21.71 6.86
CA GLN A 120 8.82 -22.15 7.71
C GLN A 120 7.74 -22.80 6.83
N ILE A 121 7.73 -24.11 6.80
CA ILE A 121 6.87 -24.90 5.90
C ILE A 121 5.62 -25.42 6.64
N ILE A 122 5.56 -25.25 7.94
CA ILE A 122 4.47 -25.77 8.79
C ILE A 122 3.21 -24.93 8.61
N ARG A 123 2.10 -25.59 8.28
CA ARG A 123 0.75 -25.01 8.30
C ARG A 123 -0.03 -25.57 9.50
N PRO A 124 0.02 -24.96 10.69
CA PRO A 124 -0.52 -25.53 11.93
C PRO A 124 -2.06 -25.57 11.96
N THR A 125 -2.73 -24.82 11.07
CA THR A 125 -4.20 -24.76 11.03
C THR A 125 -4.86 -26.05 10.54
N GLY A 126 -4.12 -26.94 9.87
CA GLY A 126 -4.67 -28.14 9.23
C GLY A 126 -5.62 -27.86 8.06
N LEU A 127 -5.81 -26.61 7.67
CA LEU A 127 -6.62 -26.25 6.52
C LEU A 127 -5.84 -26.51 5.23
N LEU A 128 -6.45 -27.24 4.32
CA LEU A 128 -5.89 -27.46 2.98
C LEU A 128 -5.99 -26.19 2.14
N ASP A 129 -5.13 -26.11 1.13
CA ASP A 129 -5.27 -25.08 0.10
C ASP A 129 -6.61 -25.24 -0.62
N PRO A 130 -7.24 -24.12 -1.04
CA PRO A 130 -8.47 -24.21 -1.82
C PRO A 130 -8.23 -24.92 -3.14
N GLU A 131 -9.22 -25.67 -3.59
CA GLU A 131 -9.25 -26.21 -4.94
C GLU A 131 -9.35 -25.05 -5.94
N VAL A 132 -8.46 -25.04 -6.95
CA VAL A 132 -8.38 -23.97 -7.95
C VAL A 132 -8.85 -24.50 -9.30
N ASP A 133 -9.87 -23.84 -9.85
CA ASP A 133 -10.39 -24.11 -11.20
C ASP A 133 -10.12 -22.89 -12.10
N ILE A 134 -9.42 -23.09 -13.21
CA ILE A 134 -9.06 -22.03 -14.16
C ILE A 134 -10.03 -22.08 -15.32
N ARG A 135 -10.78 -21.00 -15.55
CA ARG A 135 -11.80 -20.90 -16.59
C ARG A 135 -11.46 -19.81 -17.61
N GLU A 136 -12.07 -19.89 -18.79
CA GLU A 136 -11.88 -18.91 -19.85
C GLU A 136 -12.47 -17.54 -19.46
N THR A 137 -11.81 -16.47 -19.90
CA THR A 137 -12.27 -15.09 -19.67
C THR A 137 -13.55 -14.76 -20.47
N ARG A 138 -13.71 -15.42 -21.62
CA ARG A 138 -14.90 -15.22 -22.48
C ARG A 138 -16.15 -15.77 -21.79
N GLY A 139 -17.15 -14.92 -21.60
CA GLY A 139 -18.38 -15.30 -20.90
C GLY A 139 -18.23 -15.40 -19.37
N GLN A 140 -17.13 -14.92 -18.79
CA GLN A 140 -16.84 -15.03 -17.35
C GLN A 140 -17.92 -14.46 -16.44
N ILE A 141 -18.65 -13.43 -16.88
CA ILE A 141 -19.70 -12.82 -16.05
C ILE A 141 -20.93 -13.72 -15.99
N ASP A 142 -21.31 -14.34 -17.10
CA ASP A 142 -22.45 -15.28 -17.12
C ASP A 142 -22.12 -16.53 -16.30
N ASP A 143 -20.90 -17.03 -16.42
CA ASP A 143 -20.41 -18.15 -15.62
C ASP A 143 -20.40 -17.79 -14.12
N LEU A 144 -19.88 -16.62 -13.75
CA LEU A 144 -19.91 -16.11 -12.38
C LEU A 144 -21.36 -16.04 -11.83
N VAL A 145 -22.29 -15.52 -12.60
CA VAL A 145 -23.72 -15.46 -12.20
C VAL A 145 -24.28 -16.85 -11.96
N GLY A 146 -23.91 -17.82 -12.81
CA GLY A 146 -24.26 -19.22 -12.64
C GLY A 146 -23.76 -19.79 -11.31
N GLU A 147 -22.48 -19.60 -11.01
CA GLU A 147 -21.85 -20.05 -9.77
C GLU A 147 -22.46 -19.36 -8.54
N ILE A 148 -22.67 -18.05 -8.59
CA ILE A 148 -23.33 -17.33 -7.48
C ILE A 148 -24.70 -17.94 -7.18
N ARG A 149 -25.53 -18.16 -8.21
CA ARG A 149 -26.87 -18.74 -8.04
C ARG A 149 -26.81 -20.16 -7.49
N TYR A 150 -25.85 -20.96 -7.95
CA TYR A 150 -25.63 -22.32 -7.46
C TYR A 150 -25.26 -22.32 -5.97
N ARG A 151 -24.30 -21.48 -5.56
CA ARG A 151 -23.85 -21.35 -4.17
C ARG A 151 -24.94 -20.76 -3.26
N ALA A 152 -25.66 -19.74 -3.73
CA ALA A 152 -26.75 -19.14 -2.97
C ALA A 152 -27.88 -20.12 -2.64
N LYS A 153 -28.24 -21.02 -3.56
CA LYS A 153 -29.22 -22.11 -3.28
C LYS A 153 -28.75 -23.03 -2.14
N ARG A 154 -27.46 -23.17 -1.93
CA ARG A 154 -26.83 -23.96 -0.86
C ARG A 154 -26.59 -23.15 0.42
N ARG A 155 -27.02 -21.87 0.45
CA ARG A 155 -26.78 -20.90 1.53
C ARG A 155 -25.30 -20.61 1.76
N GLU A 156 -24.49 -20.75 0.72
CA GLU A 156 -23.06 -20.43 0.71
C GLU A 156 -22.89 -18.96 0.23
N ARG A 157 -21.73 -18.39 0.54
CA ARG A 157 -21.33 -17.04 0.09
C ARG A 157 -20.26 -17.13 -0.96
N VAL A 158 -20.21 -16.14 -1.84
CA VAL A 158 -19.18 -16.01 -2.87
C VAL A 158 -18.42 -14.70 -2.66
N LEU A 159 -17.10 -14.77 -2.63
CA LEU A 159 -16.23 -13.60 -2.65
C LEU A 159 -15.71 -13.43 -4.07
N VAL A 160 -15.91 -12.25 -4.64
CA VAL A 160 -15.46 -11.92 -5.99
C VAL A 160 -14.40 -10.83 -5.90
N THR A 161 -13.22 -11.08 -6.44
CA THR A 161 -12.13 -10.11 -6.49
C THR A 161 -12.02 -9.50 -7.88
N THR A 162 -11.89 -8.19 -7.97
CA THR A 162 -11.74 -7.43 -9.21
C THR A 162 -10.41 -6.68 -9.23
N LEU A 163 -9.94 -6.31 -10.43
CA LEU A 163 -8.66 -5.61 -10.60
C LEU A 163 -8.73 -4.13 -10.19
N THR A 164 -9.91 -3.50 -10.23
CA THR A 164 -10.08 -2.08 -9.92
C THR A 164 -11.32 -1.84 -9.07
N LYS A 165 -11.33 -0.73 -8.31
CA LYS A 165 -12.50 -0.26 -7.55
C LYS A 165 -13.72 -0.09 -8.43
N ARG A 166 -13.54 0.58 -9.58
CA ARG A 166 -14.61 0.83 -10.56
C ARG A 166 -15.23 -0.48 -11.06
N MET A 167 -14.42 -1.49 -11.36
CA MET A 167 -14.95 -2.81 -11.74
C MET A 167 -15.77 -3.46 -10.63
N ALA A 168 -15.40 -3.25 -9.36
CA ALA A 168 -16.19 -3.76 -8.24
C ALA A 168 -17.55 -3.07 -8.15
N GLU A 169 -17.59 -1.76 -8.36
CA GLU A 169 -18.81 -0.95 -8.35
C GLU A 169 -19.72 -1.33 -9.54
N ASP A 170 -19.19 -1.32 -10.76
CA ASP A 170 -19.93 -1.66 -12.00
C ASP A 170 -20.50 -3.11 -11.92
N LEU A 171 -19.69 -4.06 -11.42
CA LEU A 171 -20.15 -5.45 -11.25
C LEU A 171 -21.24 -5.55 -10.18
N THR A 172 -21.16 -4.79 -9.10
CA THR A 172 -22.16 -4.76 -8.05
C THR A 172 -23.50 -4.22 -8.58
N GLU A 173 -23.47 -3.15 -9.37
CA GLU A 173 -24.66 -2.58 -10.01
C GLU A 173 -25.32 -3.62 -10.93
N TYR A 174 -24.52 -4.27 -11.78
CA TYR A 174 -25.00 -5.32 -12.68
C TYR A 174 -25.65 -6.49 -11.91
N LEU A 175 -24.99 -7.02 -10.87
CA LEU A 175 -25.50 -8.12 -10.07
C LEU A 175 -26.77 -7.72 -9.29
N THR A 176 -26.85 -6.49 -8.80
CA THR A 176 -28.07 -5.94 -8.17
C THR A 176 -29.23 -5.90 -9.16
N GLY A 177 -28.98 -5.49 -10.40
CA GLY A 177 -29.96 -5.53 -11.49
C GLY A 177 -30.51 -6.94 -11.80
N LEU A 178 -29.73 -7.97 -11.48
CA LEU A 178 -30.14 -9.38 -11.58
C LEU A 178 -30.82 -9.92 -10.31
N ASN A 179 -31.17 -9.05 -9.34
CA ASN A 179 -31.74 -9.38 -8.03
C ASN A 179 -30.82 -10.29 -7.18
N ILE A 180 -29.50 -10.16 -7.33
CA ILE A 180 -28.52 -10.84 -6.49
C ILE A 180 -28.16 -9.91 -5.32
N GLN A 181 -28.21 -10.41 -4.09
CA GLN A 181 -27.76 -9.67 -2.92
C GLN A 181 -26.24 -9.60 -2.92
N VAL A 182 -25.70 -8.42 -3.13
CA VAL A 182 -24.26 -8.16 -3.26
C VAL A 182 -23.87 -6.88 -2.54
N ARG A 183 -22.62 -6.81 -2.07
CA ARG A 183 -21.97 -5.60 -1.58
C ARG A 183 -20.53 -5.58 -2.09
N TYR A 184 -20.00 -4.41 -2.38
CA TYR A 184 -18.59 -4.23 -2.67
C TYR A 184 -17.85 -3.68 -1.45
N LEU A 185 -16.53 -3.91 -1.43
CA LEU A 185 -15.64 -3.44 -0.39
C LEU A 185 -14.33 -2.96 -1.02
N HIS A 186 -13.98 -1.70 -0.81
CA HIS A 186 -12.69 -1.13 -1.21
C HIS A 186 -12.23 -0.02 -0.25
N SER A 187 -11.07 0.57 -0.51
CA SER A 187 -10.41 1.53 0.39
C SER A 187 -11.18 2.82 0.63
N ASP A 188 -12.08 3.22 -0.29
CA ASP A 188 -12.81 4.50 -0.20
C ASP A 188 -14.09 4.40 0.64
N ILE A 189 -14.45 3.18 1.07
CA ILE A 189 -15.58 2.97 1.99
C ILE A 189 -15.17 3.40 3.40
N ALA A 190 -16.00 4.21 4.03
CA ALA A 190 -15.77 4.68 5.40
C ALA A 190 -15.61 3.50 6.38
N THR A 191 -14.72 3.64 7.36
CA THR A 191 -14.40 2.56 8.30
C THR A 191 -15.61 2.01 9.05
N LEU A 192 -16.59 2.87 9.35
CA LEU A 192 -17.82 2.45 10.04
C LEU A 192 -18.77 1.63 9.15
N GLU A 193 -18.74 1.85 7.83
CA GLU A 193 -19.53 1.05 6.88
C GLU A 193 -18.87 -0.30 6.57
N ARG A 194 -17.53 -0.35 6.66
CA ARG A 194 -16.71 -1.53 6.41
C ARG A 194 -16.84 -2.57 7.52
#